data_a320e4dd2abae8f372b304dba969c106
#
_entry.id   a320e4dd2abae8f372b304dba969c106
#
_cell.length_a   1.000
_cell.length_b   1.000
_cell.length_c   1.000
_cell.angle_alpha   90.00
_cell.angle_beta   90.00
_cell.angle_gamma   90.00
#
_symmetry.space_group_name_H-M   'P 1'
#
loop_
_entity.id
_entity.type
_entity.pdbx_description
1 polymer ?
#
loop_
_entity_poly.entity_id
_entity_poly.type
_entity_poly.pdbx_seq_one_letter_code
_entity_poly.pdbx_strand_id
1 'polypeptide(L)'
;MAHPIWSHEACRYIDTPVLVAFCARSPHGVSAGGSRLVGVAFATEHPVVAHSEYRAVEEIVRAGGHFEVVSPHAPAGDQPAAIDELERRINAGERDVVLLGATGTGKSATTAWLIERLQRPTLVMAPNKTLAAQLANELREMLPHNAVEYFVSYYDYYQPEAYIAQTDTYIEKDSSINDDVERLRHSATSALLSRRDVVVVASVSCIYGLGTPQSYLDRSVELKVGEEVPRDGLLRLLVDVQYTRNDMSFTRGSFRVRGDTVEIIPSYEELAVRIEFFGDEIEALYYLHPLTGEVIRQVDSLRIFPATHYVAGPERMAHAVSAIEEELAERLAELESQGKLLEAQRLRMRTNYDIEMMRQVGFCSGIENYSRHIDGRGPGTPPATLLDYFPEDFLLVIDESHVTVPQIGGMYEGDISRKRNLVEYGFRLPSACDNRPLTWEEFADRIGQTVYLSATPGPYELSQTGG
;
A
#
# COMPACT_ATOMS: atom_id res chain seq x y z
N MET A 1 29.42 -24.29 25.54
CA MET A 1 29.11 -24.18 26.97
C MET A 1 28.97 -22.70 27.27
N ALA A 2 27.73 -22.23 27.33
CA ALA A 2 27.36 -20.97 27.97
C ALA A 2 25.88 -21.11 28.35
N HIS A 3 25.62 -21.19 29.66
CA HIS A 3 24.29 -21.29 30.25
C HIS A 3 23.57 -19.94 30.18
N PRO A 4 22.28 -19.88 29.86
CA PRO A 4 21.48 -18.69 30.12
C PRO A 4 21.09 -18.68 31.64
N ILE A 5 21.46 -17.61 32.28
CA ILE A 5 21.07 -17.29 33.66
C ILE A 5 19.69 -16.62 33.58
N TRP A 6 18.65 -17.33 34.00
CA TRP A 6 17.39 -16.74 34.41
C TRP A 6 17.06 -17.25 35.80
N SER A 7 17.25 -16.43 36.81
CA SER A 7 16.90 -16.74 38.20
C SER A 7 15.44 -16.44 38.47
N HIS A 8 14.80 -17.29 39.23
CA HIS A 8 13.39 -17.28 39.64
C HIS A 8 12.96 -16.09 40.53
N GLU A 9 13.82 -15.09 40.75
CA GLU A 9 13.53 -13.99 41.68
C GLU A 9 13.08 -12.67 41.03
N ALA A 10 13.05 -12.56 39.73
CA ALA A 10 12.67 -11.31 39.05
C ALA A 10 11.15 -11.09 38.87
N CYS A 11 10.33 -12.01 39.39
CA CYS A 11 8.85 -11.95 39.21
C CYS A 11 8.08 -11.28 40.37
N ARG A 12 8.75 -10.60 41.29
CA ARG A 12 8.06 -9.88 42.36
C ARG A 12 8.44 -8.42 42.33
N TYR A 13 7.59 -7.59 41.95
CA TYR A 13 7.60 -6.13 41.88
C TYR A 13 7.69 -5.57 40.47
N ILE A 14 6.58 -5.67 39.75
CA ILE A 14 6.22 -4.64 38.78
C ILE A 14 4.70 -4.51 38.84
N ASP A 15 4.26 -3.41 39.38
CA ASP A 15 2.90 -2.91 39.32
C ASP A 15 2.70 -2.37 37.90
N THR A 16 2.41 -3.24 36.96
CA THR A 16 2.18 -2.84 35.56
C THR A 16 1.72 -4.01 34.67
N PRO A 17 1.27 -3.75 33.50
CA PRO A 17 0.12 -4.33 32.85
C PRO A 17 0.21 -5.84 32.57
N VAL A 18 -0.92 -6.45 32.63
CA VAL A 18 -1.23 -7.87 32.52
C VAL A 18 -0.55 -8.57 31.35
N LEU A 19 0.04 -9.70 31.61
CA LEU A 19 0.60 -10.63 30.66
C LEU A 19 -0.48 -11.63 30.21
N VAL A 20 -0.89 -11.65 28.95
CA VAL A 20 -1.79 -12.67 28.40
C VAL A 20 -0.98 -13.81 27.80
N ALA A 21 -1.24 -15.02 28.24
CA ALA A 21 -0.43 -16.17 27.94
C ALA A 21 -1.02 -17.08 26.86
N PHE A 22 -0.19 -17.47 25.91
CA PHE A 22 -0.51 -18.42 24.85
C PHE A 22 0.17 -19.76 25.11
N CYS A 23 -0.55 -20.79 25.50
CA CYS A 23 0.00 -22.13 25.75
C CYS A 23 -0.30 -23.05 24.56
N ALA A 24 0.71 -23.41 23.78
CA ALA A 24 0.56 -24.46 22.78
C ALA A 24 0.61 -25.85 23.45
N ARG A 25 -0.52 -26.51 23.57
CA ARG A 25 -0.53 -27.95 23.90
C ARG A 25 -0.25 -28.76 22.64
N SER A 26 0.87 -29.45 22.64
CA SER A 26 1.15 -30.50 21.66
C SER A 26 0.13 -31.66 21.81
N PRO A 27 -0.42 -32.21 20.70
CA PRO A 27 -1.40 -33.31 20.75
C PRO A 27 -0.82 -34.67 21.14
N HIS A 28 0.46 -34.81 21.37
CA HIS A 28 1.06 -36.08 21.80
C HIS A 28 1.59 -35.98 23.22
N GLY A 29 0.89 -36.68 24.11
CA GLY A 29 1.14 -36.72 25.53
C GLY A 29 2.55 -37.22 25.87
N VAL A 30 3.35 -36.30 26.34
CA VAL A 30 4.45 -36.60 27.29
C VAL A 30 4.32 -35.57 28.38
N SER A 31 3.98 -36.04 29.59
CA SER A 31 3.89 -35.24 30.76
C SER A 31 5.31 -34.83 31.23
N ALA A 32 5.66 -33.58 30.98
CA ALA A 32 6.76 -32.94 31.65
C ALA A 32 6.25 -31.58 32.14
N GLY A 33 6.16 -31.43 33.45
CA GLY A 33 5.61 -30.26 34.09
C GLY A 33 6.41 -28.99 33.80
N GLY A 34 5.69 -27.97 33.41
CA GLY A 34 6.19 -26.62 33.19
C GLY A 34 5.50 -25.95 32.02
N SER A 35 4.29 -25.43 32.24
CA SER A 35 3.65 -24.52 31.31
C SER A 35 4.51 -23.26 31.21
N ARG A 36 5.15 -23.06 30.04
CA ARG A 36 5.78 -21.78 29.72
C ARG A 36 4.69 -20.83 29.25
N LEU A 37 4.42 -19.85 30.05
CA LEU A 37 3.58 -18.71 29.68
C LEU A 37 4.29 -17.88 28.61
N VAL A 38 3.66 -17.74 27.45
CA VAL A 38 4.07 -16.84 26.40
C VAL A 38 3.06 -15.69 26.41
N GLY A 39 3.50 -14.49 26.70
CA GLY A 39 2.58 -13.42 27.05
C GLY A 39 2.45 -12.33 26.00
N VAL A 40 1.42 -11.55 26.10
CA VAL A 40 1.20 -10.29 25.38
C VAL A 40 1.61 -9.15 26.31
N ALA A 41 2.59 -8.37 25.91
CA ALA A 41 3.07 -7.21 26.64
C ALA A 41 2.56 -5.92 25.97
N PHE A 42 2.23 -4.92 26.76
CA PHE A 42 1.55 -3.71 26.28
C PHE A 42 2.34 -2.45 26.65
N ALA A 43 2.33 -1.50 25.74
CA ALA A 43 3.01 -0.23 25.94
C ALA A 43 2.24 0.71 26.88
N THR A 44 2.98 1.55 27.57
CA THR A 44 2.45 2.69 28.31
C THR A 44 1.99 3.80 27.38
N GLU A 45 0.98 4.55 27.78
CA GLU A 45 0.39 5.65 27.02
C GLU A 45 1.46 6.63 26.48
N HIS A 46 1.59 6.70 25.15
CA HIS A 46 2.18 7.86 24.51
C HIS A 46 1.08 8.84 24.14
N PRO A 47 1.30 10.15 24.29
CA PRO A 47 0.33 11.15 23.85
C PRO A 47 0.08 10.95 22.35
N VAL A 48 -1.19 10.94 21.96
CA VAL A 48 -1.60 10.95 20.56
C VAL A 48 -0.93 12.16 19.90
N VAL A 49 0.10 11.91 19.10
CA VAL A 49 0.75 12.97 18.32
C VAL A 49 -0.27 13.45 17.30
N ALA A 50 -0.53 14.74 17.29
CA ALA A 50 -1.42 15.36 16.34
C ALA A 50 -1.02 14.93 14.92
N HIS A 51 -1.96 14.35 14.17
CA HIS A 51 -1.76 13.94 12.81
C HIS A 51 -1.20 15.09 11.96
N SER A 52 -0.17 14.80 11.15
CA SER A 52 0.42 15.78 10.27
C SER A 52 -0.64 16.33 9.29
N GLU A 53 -0.46 17.57 8.83
CA GLU A 53 -1.33 18.29 7.90
C GLU A 53 -1.63 17.56 6.56
N TYR A 54 -1.03 16.39 6.35
CA TYR A 54 -1.20 15.53 5.18
C TYR A 54 -2.50 14.72 5.15
N ARG A 55 -3.26 14.65 6.22
CA ARG A 55 -4.49 13.84 6.33
C ARG A 55 -5.79 14.58 6.02
N ALA A 56 -5.75 15.70 5.37
CA ALA A 56 -6.96 16.35 4.88
C ALA A 56 -7.52 15.65 3.63
N VAL A 57 -7.76 14.36 3.69
CA VAL A 57 -8.67 13.69 2.75
C VAL A 57 -10.06 13.85 3.32
N GLU A 58 -10.78 14.89 2.87
CA GLU A 58 -12.19 15.10 3.21
C GLU A 58 -12.96 13.79 2.94
N GLU A 59 -13.75 13.38 3.91
CA GLU A 59 -14.62 12.21 4.00
C GLU A 59 -14.81 11.41 2.70
N ILE A 60 -13.92 10.46 2.44
CA ILE A 60 -14.16 9.45 1.43
C ILE A 60 -15.31 8.56 1.93
N VAL A 61 -16.46 8.66 1.28
CA VAL A 61 -17.61 7.83 1.58
C VAL A 61 -17.35 6.40 1.13
N ARG A 62 -17.20 5.50 2.09
CA ARG A 62 -16.97 4.07 1.87
C ARG A 62 -18.24 3.28 2.16
N ALA A 63 -18.56 2.29 1.33
CA ALA A 63 -19.66 1.37 1.62
C ALA A 63 -19.39 0.63 2.94
N GLY A 64 -20.42 0.53 3.78
CA GLY A 64 -20.37 -0.29 4.99
C GLY A 64 -20.24 -1.76 4.62
N GLY A 65 -19.42 -2.49 5.40
CA GLY A 65 -19.27 -3.93 5.32
C GLY A 65 -19.05 -4.46 6.73
N HIS A 66 -19.32 -5.76 6.92
CA HIS A 66 -19.14 -6.44 8.19
C HIS A 66 -18.14 -7.57 8.02
N PHE A 67 -17.13 -7.63 8.86
CA PHE A 67 -16.21 -8.75 8.88
C PHE A 67 -16.86 -9.95 9.56
N GLU A 68 -16.83 -11.07 8.88
CA GLU A 68 -17.35 -12.35 9.38
C GLU A 68 -16.32 -13.45 9.10
N VAL A 69 -15.85 -14.10 10.17
CA VAL A 69 -14.95 -15.24 10.05
C VAL A 69 -15.74 -16.52 9.80
N VAL A 70 -15.47 -17.15 8.68
CA VAL A 70 -15.99 -18.48 8.33
C VAL A 70 -14.87 -19.50 8.49
N SER A 71 -14.92 -20.28 9.56
CA SER A 71 -13.90 -21.29 9.84
C SER A 71 -14.54 -22.57 10.39
N PRO A 72 -14.02 -23.76 10.00
CA PRO A 72 -14.43 -25.02 10.61
C PRO A 72 -13.91 -25.17 12.06
N HIS A 73 -13.02 -24.29 12.49
CA HIS A 73 -12.42 -24.29 13.83
C HIS A 73 -12.84 -23.06 14.61
N ALA A 74 -13.08 -23.23 15.90
CA ALA A 74 -13.23 -22.11 16.83
C ALA A 74 -11.88 -21.81 17.50
N PRO A 75 -11.71 -20.60 18.05
CA PRO A 75 -10.53 -20.28 18.87
C PRO A 75 -10.35 -21.31 19.99
N ALA A 76 -9.13 -21.83 20.17
CA ALA A 76 -8.84 -22.89 21.12
C ALA A 76 -7.57 -22.59 21.92
N GLY A 77 -7.40 -23.29 23.04
CA GLY A 77 -6.27 -23.07 23.95
C GLY A 77 -6.32 -21.69 24.57
N ASP A 78 -5.25 -20.92 24.40
CA ASP A 78 -5.14 -19.56 24.95
C ASP A 78 -5.64 -18.48 23.96
N GLN A 79 -6.04 -18.86 22.73
CA GLN A 79 -6.52 -17.91 21.71
C GLN A 79 -7.72 -17.08 22.18
N PRO A 80 -8.78 -17.67 22.81
CA PRO A 80 -9.92 -16.87 23.26
C PRO A 80 -9.49 -15.77 24.24
N ALA A 81 -8.66 -16.10 25.23
CA ALA A 81 -8.19 -15.15 26.22
C ALA A 81 -7.30 -14.06 25.58
N ALA A 82 -6.45 -14.43 24.62
CA ALA A 82 -5.61 -13.48 23.90
C ALA A 82 -6.47 -12.51 23.06
N ILE A 83 -7.49 -13.00 22.34
CA ILE A 83 -8.39 -12.18 21.52
C ILE A 83 -9.16 -11.21 22.43
N ASP A 84 -9.74 -11.70 23.53
CA ASP A 84 -10.52 -10.89 24.48
C ASP A 84 -9.63 -9.77 25.09
N GLU A 85 -8.39 -10.07 25.43
CA GLU A 85 -7.48 -9.08 26.00
C GLU A 85 -6.97 -8.09 24.95
N LEU A 86 -6.66 -8.52 23.73
CA LEU A 86 -6.31 -7.64 22.62
C LEU A 86 -7.45 -6.66 22.30
N GLU A 87 -8.67 -7.19 22.16
CA GLU A 87 -9.86 -6.37 21.92
C GLU A 87 -10.06 -5.34 23.06
N ARG A 88 -9.99 -5.77 24.32
CA ARG A 88 -10.16 -4.90 25.49
C ARG A 88 -9.16 -3.72 25.48
N ARG A 89 -7.89 -3.99 25.16
CA ARG A 89 -6.83 -2.98 25.19
C ARG A 89 -6.91 -2.02 24.02
N ILE A 90 -7.18 -2.54 22.84
CA ILE A 90 -7.38 -1.70 21.64
C ILE A 90 -8.60 -0.80 21.85
N ASN A 91 -9.71 -1.32 22.41
CA ASN A 91 -10.88 -0.52 22.73
C ASN A 91 -10.65 0.47 23.87
N ALA A 92 -9.69 0.21 24.76
CA ALA A 92 -9.24 1.16 25.79
C ALA A 92 -8.34 2.28 25.24
N GLY A 93 -7.97 2.24 23.94
CA GLY A 93 -7.15 3.27 23.29
C GLY A 93 -5.64 3.02 23.37
N GLU A 94 -5.19 1.85 23.82
CA GLU A 94 -3.76 1.52 23.81
C GLU A 94 -3.24 1.50 22.37
N ARG A 95 -2.11 2.19 22.14
CA ARG A 95 -1.57 2.38 20.78
C ARG A 95 -0.79 1.17 20.30
N ASP A 96 0.09 0.63 21.13
CA ASP A 96 1.04 -0.42 20.76
C ASP A 96 0.83 -1.66 21.62
N VAL A 97 0.58 -2.79 20.98
CA VAL A 97 0.32 -4.07 21.65
C VAL A 97 1.17 -5.16 21.03
N VAL A 98 1.85 -5.97 21.85
CA VAL A 98 2.69 -7.10 21.39
C VAL A 98 2.05 -8.43 21.72
N LEU A 99 1.76 -9.23 20.68
CA LEU A 99 1.33 -10.61 20.80
C LEU A 99 2.53 -11.56 20.64
N LEU A 100 2.97 -12.17 21.75
CA LEU A 100 3.97 -13.21 21.74
C LEU A 100 3.35 -14.55 21.38
N GLY A 101 3.72 -15.09 20.23
CA GLY A 101 3.23 -16.39 19.79
C GLY A 101 4.31 -17.18 19.07
N ALA A 102 4.58 -18.41 19.53
CA ALA A 102 5.48 -19.31 18.82
C ALA A 102 4.97 -19.61 17.41
N THR A 103 5.85 -20.10 16.53
CA THR A 103 5.44 -20.57 15.19
C THR A 103 4.44 -21.71 15.34
N GLY A 104 3.36 -21.67 14.54
CA GLY A 104 2.32 -22.70 14.58
C GLY A 104 1.27 -22.54 15.69
N THR A 105 1.26 -21.43 16.45
CA THR A 105 0.23 -21.17 17.47
C THR A 105 -1.06 -20.56 16.91
N GLY A 106 -1.14 -20.38 15.58
CA GLY A 106 -2.31 -19.80 14.93
C GLY A 106 -2.41 -18.28 15.04
N LYS A 107 -1.29 -17.55 15.00
CA LYS A 107 -1.28 -16.07 15.01
C LYS A 107 -2.18 -15.48 13.90
N SER A 108 -2.13 -16.04 12.70
CA SER A 108 -2.98 -15.60 11.57
C SER A 108 -4.48 -15.74 11.88
N ALA A 109 -4.87 -16.88 12.45
CA ALA A 109 -6.26 -17.12 12.85
C ALA A 109 -6.68 -16.17 13.99
N THR A 110 -5.81 -15.98 14.99
CA THR A 110 -6.04 -14.99 16.07
C THR A 110 -6.25 -13.60 15.48
N THR A 111 -5.46 -13.20 14.46
CA THR A 111 -5.62 -11.93 13.77
C THR A 111 -6.97 -11.82 13.05
N ALA A 112 -7.42 -12.88 12.36
CA ALA A 112 -8.73 -12.88 11.68
C ALA A 112 -9.89 -12.69 12.68
N TRP A 113 -9.90 -13.41 13.79
CA TRP A 113 -10.92 -13.24 14.83
C TRP A 113 -10.84 -11.87 15.53
N LEU A 114 -9.64 -11.32 15.69
CA LEU A 114 -9.48 -9.95 16.21
C LEU A 114 -10.07 -8.92 15.24
N ILE A 115 -9.83 -9.06 13.94
CA ILE A 115 -10.42 -8.20 12.90
C ILE A 115 -11.95 -8.27 12.93
N GLU A 116 -12.51 -9.48 13.04
CA GLU A 116 -13.96 -9.68 13.20
C GLU A 116 -14.52 -8.96 14.45
N ARG A 117 -13.81 -9.03 15.58
CA ARG A 117 -14.23 -8.36 16.82
C ARG A 117 -14.17 -6.84 16.72
N LEU A 118 -13.14 -6.30 16.12
CA LEU A 118 -12.90 -4.85 16.04
C LEU A 118 -13.66 -4.17 14.92
N GLN A 119 -14.04 -4.90 13.85
CA GLN A 119 -14.77 -4.36 12.70
C GLN A 119 -14.09 -3.15 12.04
N ARG A 120 -12.77 -3.18 11.91
CA ARG A 120 -11.95 -2.07 11.39
C ARG A 120 -11.17 -2.49 10.15
N PRO A 121 -11.04 -1.62 9.14
CA PRO A 121 -10.09 -1.84 8.05
C PRO A 121 -8.71 -2.13 8.62
N THR A 122 -8.03 -3.12 8.08
CA THR A 122 -6.79 -3.60 8.68
C THR A 122 -5.67 -3.70 7.63
N LEU A 123 -4.50 -3.16 7.96
CA LEU A 123 -3.26 -3.40 7.22
C LEU A 123 -2.45 -4.47 7.97
N VAL A 124 -2.11 -5.55 7.30
CA VAL A 124 -1.22 -6.58 7.82
C VAL A 124 0.10 -6.53 7.07
N MET A 125 1.18 -6.18 7.75
CA MET A 125 2.51 -6.11 7.15
C MET A 125 3.30 -7.38 7.41
N ALA A 126 3.86 -7.96 6.35
CA ALA A 126 4.71 -9.15 6.41
C ALA A 126 6.14 -8.84 5.90
N PRO A 127 7.18 -9.54 6.37
CA PRO A 127 8.58 -9.20 6.08
C PRO A 127 8.99 -9.46 4.63
N ASN A 128 8.26 -10.29 3.89
CA ASN A 128 8.56 -10.58 2.47
C ASN A 128 7.30 -10.98 1.69
N LYS A 129 7.43 -11.04 0.34
CA LYS A 129 6.33 -11.36 -0.58
C LYS A 129 5.73 -12.74 -0.31
N THR A 130 6.55 -13.76 -0.01
CA THR A 130 6.10 -15.14 0.17
C THR A 130 5.23 -15.28 1.42
N LEU A 131 5.68 -14.72 2.54
CA LEU A 131 4.91 -14.71 3.78
C LEU A 131 3.64 -13.86 3.65
N ALA A 132 3.72 -12.72 2.97
CA ALA A 132 2.54 -11.92 2.66
C ALA A 132 1.52 -12.69 1.81
N ALA A 133 1.95 -13.45 0.79
CA ALA A 133 1.06 -14.28 -0.03
C ALA A 133 0.41 -15.40 0.78
N GLN A 134 1.18 -16.09 1.61
CA GLN A 134 0.65 -17.13 2.50
C GLN A 134 -0.41 -16.54 3.43
N LEU A 135 -0.09 -15.44 4.12
CA LEU A 135 -0.98 -14.79 5.06
C LEU A 135 -2.26 -14.25 4.39
N ALA A 136 -2.13 -13.69 3.18
CA ALA A 136 -3.28 -13.25 2.39
C ALA A 136 -4.22 -14.42 2.05
N ASN A 137 -3.67 -15.58 1.69
CA ASN A 137 -4.48 -16.76 1.39
C ASN A 137 -5.17 -17.32 2.65
N GLU A 138 -4.44 -17.42 3.78
CA GLU A 138 -5.01 -17.82 5.07
C GLU A 138 -6.17 -16.90 5.49
N LEU A 139 -6.00 -15.58 5.35
CA LEU A 139 -7.06 -14.62 5.67
C LEU A 139 -8.23 -14.67 4.68
N ARG A 140 -8.02 -14.92 3.37
CA ARG A 140 -9.10 -15.12 2.39
C ARG A 140 -9.94 -16.34 2.70
N GLU A 141 -9.32 -17.44 3.14
CA GLU A 141 -10.05 -18.65 3.56
C GLU A 141 -10.92 -18.38 4.79
N MET A 142 -10.46 -17.54 5.72
CA MET A 142 -11.19 -17.20 6.94
C MET A 142 -12.20 -16.07 6.78
N LEU A 143 -12.01 -15.17 5.82
CA LEU A 143 -12.85 -13.99 5.56
C LEU A 143 -13.37 -14.01 4.10
N PRO A 144 -14.09 -15.07 3.67
CA PRO A 144 -14.43 -15.29 2.25
C PRO A 144 -15.42 -14.27 1.69
N HIS A 145 -16.14 -13.53 2.55
CA HIS A 145 -17.12 -12.53 2.15
C HIS A 145 -16.59 -11.09 2.19
N ASN A 146 -15.33 -10.91 2.64
CA ASN A 146 -14.69 -9.61 2.80
C ASN A 146 -13.58 -9.39 1.76
N ALA A 147 -13.17 -8.15 1.57
CA ALA A 147 -12.06 -7.86 0.69
C ALA A 147 -10.73 -8.14 1.40
N VAL A 148 -10.05 -9.22 1.00
CA VAL A 148 -8.69 -9.52 1.45
C VAL A 148 -7.76 -9.31 0.28
N GLU A 149 -7.07 -8.18 0.31
CA GLU A 149 -6.24 -7.66 -0.77
C GLU A 149 -4.75 -7.97 -0.53
N TYR A 150 -3.97 -7.93 -1.61
CA TYR A 150 -2.54 -8.22 -1.56
C TYR A 150 -1.75 -7.08 -2.19
N PHE A 151 -0.82 -6.49 -1.42
CA PHE A 151 -0.06 -5.33 -1.85
C PHE A 151 1.44 -5.52 -1.61
N VAL A 152 2.15 -5.94 -2.65
CA VAL A 152 3.60 -6.13 -2.61
C VAL A 152 4.27 -5.44 -3.79
N SER A 153 5.60 -5.47 -3.88
CA SER A 153 6.30 -4.97 -5.07
C SER A 153 5.90 -5.78 -6.30
N TYR A 154 5.45 -5.11 -7.36
CA TYR A 154 4.98 -5.72 -8.61
C TYR A 154 6.10 -6.12 -9.58
N TYR A 155 7.35 -5.96 -9.17
CA TYR A 155 8.50 -6.39 -9.97
C TYR A 155 8.85 -7.85 -9.69
N ASP A 156 8.90 -8.69 -10.73
CA ASP A 156 9.51 -10.02 -10.66
C ASP A 156 11.03 -9.92 -10.64
N TYR A 157 11.56 -8.99 -11.42
CA TYR A 157 12.95 -8.58 -11.42
C TYR A 157 13.01 -7.04 -11.33
N TYR A 158 13.90 -6.54 -10.49
CA TYR A 158 14.10 -5.10 -10.33
C TYR A 158 15.57 -4.77 -10.15
N GLN A 159 16.13 -4.07 -11.12
CA GLN A 159 17.42 -3.41 -11.03
C GLN A 159 17.16 -1.90 -10.97
N PRO A 160 17.38 -1.26 -9.82
CA PRO A 160 17.19 0.17 -9.72
C PRO A 160 18.23 0.93 -10.56
N GLU A 161 17.81 2.05 -11.12
CA GLU A 161 18.73 3.01 -11.74
C GLU A 161 19.80 3.43 -10.75
N ALA A 162 21.08 3.35 -11.14
CA ALA A 162 22.19 3.71 -10.28
C ALA A 162 23.36 4.26 -11.08
N TYR A 163 24.21 5.03 -10.42
CA TYR A 163 25.47 5.47 -11.00
C TYR A 163 26.63 5.21 -10.03
N ILE A 164 27.68 4.57 -10.54
CA ILE A 164 28.88 4.23 -9.80
C ILE A 164 30.00 5.15 -10.29
N ALA A 165 30.26 6.23 -9.54
CA ALA A 165 31.21 7.27 -9.93
C ALA A 165 32.66 6.76 -10.08
N GLN A 166 33.06 5.76 -9.28
CA GLN A 166 34.43 5.21 -9.33
C GLN A 166 34.76 4.52 -10.65
N THR A 167 33.79 3.96 -11.32
CA THR A 167 33.93 3.23 -12.58
C THR A 167 33.29 3.93 -13.77
N ASP A 168 32.73 5.13 -13.56
CA ASP A 168 31.90 5.87 -14.54
C ASP A 168 30.84 4.96 -15.20
N THR A 169 30.20 4.14 -14.37
CA THR A 169 29.22 3.16 -14.84
C THR A 169 27.80 3.60 -14.49
N TYR A 170 27.00 3.88 -15.52
CA TYR A 170 25.58 4.08 -15.39
C TYR A 170 24.85 2.75 -15.55
N ILE A 171 24.03 2.42 -14.57
CA ILE A 171 23.15 1.26 -14.57
C ILE A 171 21.75 1.77 -14.84
N GLU A 172 21.21 1.45 -16.00
CA GLU A 172 19.84 1.78 -16.37
C GLU A 172 18.85 0.98 -15.51
N LYS A 173 17.70 1.60 -15.21
CA LYS A 173 16.59 0.88 -14.56
C LYS A 173 16.17 -0.27 -15.48
N ASP A 174 16.25 -1.49 -14.99
CA ASP A 174 15.71 -2.67 -15.64
C ASP A 174 14.71 -3.36 -14.71
N SER A 175 13.53 -3.66 -15.23
CA SER A 175 12.48 -4.25 -14.43
C SER A 175 11.53 -5.08 -15.28
N SER A 176 11.14 -6.22 -14.76
CA SER A 176 10.05 -7.03 -15.26
C SER A 176 8.84 -6.84 -14.35
N ILE A 177 7.77 -6.30 -14.91
CA ILE A 177 6.52 -6.08 -14.19
C ILE A 177 5.69 -7.36 -14.25
N ASN A 178 5.11 -7.74 -13.12
CA ASN A 178 4.13 -8.79 -13.03
C ASN A 178 2.74 -8.16 -13.08
N ASP A 179 2.06 -8.33 -14.21
CA ASP A 179 0.75 -7.71 -14.47
C ASP A 179 -0.33 -8.14 -13.46
N ASP A 180 -0.24 -9.38 -12.93
CA ASP A 180 -1.20 -9.86 -11.94
C ASP A 180 -0.96 -9.22 -10.57
N VAL A 181 0.30 -9.02 -10.18
CA VAL A 181 0.62 -8.30 -8.93
C VAL A 181 0.28 -6.82 -9.06
N GLU A 182 0.47 -6.21 -10.23
CA GLU A 182 0.05 -4.83 -10.49
C GLU A 182 -1.46 -4.68 -10.34
N ARG A 183 -2.24 -5.61 -10.93
CA ARG A 183 -3.70 -5.67 -10.73
C ARG A 183 -4.09 -5.74 -9.26
N LEU A 184 -3.44 -6.62 -8.48
CA LEU A 184 -3.73 -6.77 -7.06
C LEU A 184 -3.43 -5.48 -6.26
N ARG A 185 -2.42 -4.72 -6.66
CA ARG A 185 -2.15 -3.40 -6.05
C ARG A 185 -3.25 -2.39 -6.34
N HIS A 186 -3.72 -2.35 -7.60
CA HIS A 186 -4.86 -1.51 -7.97
C HIS A 186 -6.15 -1.97 -7.30
N SER A 187 -6.37 -3.28 -7.15
CA SER A 187 -7.50 -3.85 -6.39
C SER A 187 -7.47 -3.36 -4.94
N ALA A 188 -6.32 -3.43 -4.27
CA ALA A 188 -6.17 -2.98 -2.89
C ALA A 188 -6.52 -1.49 -2.72
N THR A 189 -6.01 -0.62 -3.58
CA THR A 189 -6.28 0.82 -3.51
C THR A 189 -7.73 1.17 -3.82
N SER A 190 -8.34 0.54 -4.82
CA SER A 190 -9.76 0.74 -5.17
C SER A 190 -10.68 0.22 -4.07
N ALA A 191 -10.38 -0.94 -3.47
CA ALA A 191 -11.14 -1.48 -2.35
C ALA A 191 -11.10 -0.56 -1.13
N LEU A 192 -9.91 -0.05 -0.75
CA LEU A 192 -9.75 0.90 0.36
C LEU A 192 -10.53 2.20 0.18
N LEU A 193 -10.72 2.66 -1.05
CA LEU A 193 -11.51 3.86 -1.34
C LEU A 193 -13.01 3.61 -1.46
N SER A 194 -13.43 2.36 -1.64
CA SER A 194 -14.82 2.00 -1.92
C SER A 194 -15.55 1.41 -0.73
N ARG A 195 -14.87 0.64 0.15
CA ARG A 195 -15.50 -0.13 1.21
C ARG A 195 -14.70 -0.12 2.51
N ARG A 196 -15.34 -0.51 3.62
CA ARG A 196 -14.70 -0.51 4.95
C ARG A 196 -14.24 -1.90 5.41
N ASP A 197 -14.81 -2.95 4.89
CA ASP A 197 -14.49 -4.35 5.25
C ASP A 197 -13.30 -4.87 4.42
N VAL A 198 -12.18 -4.17 4.51
CA VAL A 198 -10.95 -4.43 3.74
C VAL A 198 -9.80 -4.81 4.67
N VAL A 199 -9.17 -5.94 4.37
CA VAL A 199 -7.86 -6.32 4.91
C VAL A 199 -6.85 -6.27 3.79
N VAL A 200 -5.79 -5.50 3.94
CA VAL A 200 -4.68 -5.50 2.98
C VAL A 200 -3.48 -6.19 3.62
N VAL A 201 -3.00 -7.24 2.99
CA VAL A 201 -1.74 -7.89 3.37
C VAL A 201 -0.63 -7.35 2.48
N ALA A 202 0.35 -6.70 3.09
CA ALA A 202 1.39 -5.98 2.37
C ALA A 202 2.80 -6.40 2.81
N SER A 203 3.76 -6.24 1.91
CA SER A 203 5.18 -6.18 2.28
C SER A 203 5.58 -4.73 2.58
N VAL A 204 6.84 -4.52 2.97
CA VAL A 204 7.41 -3.18 3.22
C VAL A 204 7.27 -2.23 2.01
N SER A 205 6.93 -2.74 0.82
CA SER A 205 6.64 -1.90 -0.35
C SER A 205 5.46 -0.93 -0.16
N CYS A 206 4.63 -1.12 0.85
CA CYS A 206 3.50 -0.24 1.18
C CYS A 206 3.93 1.15 1.71
N ILE A 207 5.18 1.33 2.15
CA ILE A 207 5.72 2.63 2.57
C ILE A 207 6.36 3.43 1.43
N TYR A 208 6.37 2.89 0.20
CA TYR A 208 6.85 3.59 -0.99
C TYR A 208 5.77 4.49 -1.58
N GLY A 209 6.22 5.53 -2.30
CA GLY A 209 5.33 6.51 -2.92
C GLY A 209 4.32 5.90 -3.89
N LEU A 210 3.09 6.34 -3.74
CA LEU A 210 1.95 6.18 -4.65
C LEU A 210 1.41 7.56 -5.03
N GLY A 211 0.51 7.63 -5.99
CA GLY A 211 -0.32 8.81 -6.21
C GLY A 211 -1.21 9.10 -4.99
N THR A 212 -1.66 10.33 -4.85
CA THR A 212 -2.51 10.70 -3.73
C THR A 212 -3.90 10.04 -3.83
N PRO A 213 -4.48 9.57 -2.71
CA PRO A 213 -5.83 8.97 -2.70
C PRO A 213 -6.88 9.88 -3.31
N GLN A 214 -6.82 11.17 -2.98
CA GLN A 214 -7.76 12.17 -3.49
C GLN A 214 -7.70 12.28 -5.03
N SER A 215 -6.50 12.39 -5.61
CA SER A 215 -6.34 12.46 -7.07
C SER A 215 -6.83 11.19 -7.76
N TYR A 216 -6.61 10.02 -7.14
CA TYR A 216 -7.07 8.74 -7.67
C TYR A 216 -8.61 8.62 -7.61
N LEU A 217 -9.25 9.12 -6.55
CA LEU A 217 -10.69 9.15 -6.40
C LEU A 217 -11.36 10.20 -7.30
N ASP A 218 -10.83 11.43 -7.33
CA ASP A 218 -11.38 12.53 -8.14
C ASP A 218 -11.38 12.24 -9.64
N ARG A 219 -10.45 11.39 -10.07
CA ARG A 219 -10.33 10.96 -11.46
C ARG A 219 -11.10 9.67 -11.76
N SER A 220 -11.75 9.06 -10.76
CA SER A 220 -12.62 7.91 -11.00
C SER A 220 -13.89 8.34 -11.74
N VAL A 221 -14.40 7.46 -12.59
CA VAL A 221 -15.62 7.69 -13.35
C VAL A 221 -16.76 6.90 -12.73
N GLU A 222 -17.73 7.57 -12.15
CA GLU A 222 -18.95 6.95 -11.63
C GLU A 222 -19.99 6.90 -12.75
N LEU A 223 -20.64 5.75 -12.93
CA LEU A 223 -21.65 5.48 -13.95
C LEU A 223 -22.90 4.88 -13.30
N LYS A 224 -24.07 5.36 -13.69
CA LYS A 224 -25.35 4.88 -13.19
C LYS A 224 -26.33 4.62 -14.34
N VAL A 225 -27.14 3.57 -14.23
CA VAL A 225 -28.22 3.30 -15.17
C VAL A 225 -29.21 4.46 -15.17
N GLY A 226 -29.64 4.91 -16.35
CA GLY A 226 -30.52 6.06 -16.54
C GLY A 226 -29.83 7.42 -16.52
N GLU A 227 -28.50 7.47 -16.38
CA GLU A 227 -27.73 8.71 -16.42
C GLU A 227 -27.43 9.09 -17.88
N GLU A 228 -27.59 10.39 -18.21
CA GLU A 228 -27.20 10.94 -19.51
C GLU A 228 -25.70 11.25 -19.52
N VAL A 229 -24.94 10.45 -20.21
CA VAL A 229 -23.50 10.61 -20.38
C VAL A 229 -23.17 10.52 -21.87
N PRO A 230 -22.75 11.62 -22.53
CA PRO A 230 -22.35 11.56 -23.92
C PRO A 230 -21.26 10.50 -24.11
N ARG A 231 -21.52 9.49 -24.94
CA ARG A 231 -20.62 8.36 -25.16
C ARG A 231 -19.19 8.83 -25.51
N ASP A 232 -19.06 9.79 -26.42
CA ASP A 232 -17.75 10.33 -26.81
C ASP A 232 -17.06 11.10 -25.67
N GLY A 233 -17.84 11.64 -24.73
CA GLY A 233 -17.33 12.22 -23.48
C GLY A 233 -16.72 11.15 -22.58
N LEU A 234 -17.43 10.03 -22.38
CA LEU A 234 -16.92 8.89 -21.63
C LEU A 234 -15.61 8.34 -22.24
N LEU A 235 -15.54 8.20 -23.57
CA LEU A 235 -14.32 7.69 -24.22
C LEU A 235 -13.10 8.61 -23.97
N ARG A 236 -13.31 9.93 -23.94
CA ARG A 236 -12.24 10.88 -23.60
C ARG A 236 -11.82 10.75 -22.13
N LEU A 237 -12.80 10.66 -21.22
CA LEU A 237 -12.51 10.45 -19.78
C LEU A 237 -11.70 9.17 -19.56
N LEU A 238 -12.02 8.08 -20.27
CA LEU A 238 -11.26 6.83 -20.16
C LEU A 238 -9.80 7.02 -20.62
N VAL A 239 -9.55 7.75 -21.70
CA VAL A 239 -8.18 8.07 -22.14
C VAL A 239 -7.49 8.99 -21.10
N ASP A 240 -8.18 9.99 -20.57
CA ASP A 240 -7.64 10.90 -19.56
C ASP A 240 -7.24 10.19 -18.27
N VAL A 241 -7.90 9.06 -17.94
CA VAL A 241 -7.54 8.22 -16.80
C VAL A 241 -6.66 7.03 -17.19
N GLN A 242 -5.98 7.14 -18.33
CA GLN A 242 -4.93 6.27 -18.84
C GLN A 242 -5.38 4.88 -19.30
N TYR A 243 -6.66 4.69 -19.67
CA TYR A 243 -7.09 3.52 -20.43
C TYR A 243 -6.75 3.67 -21.90
N THR A 244 -6.33 2.58 -22.51
CA THR A 244 -5.97 2.55 -23.93
C THR A 244 -7.12 1.98 -24.76
N ARG A 245 -7.54 2.67 -25.83
CA ARG A 245 -8.48 2.08 -26.77
C ARG A 245 -7.81 0.98 -27.58
N ASN A 246 -8.36 -0.22 -27.53
CA ASN A 246 -7.88 -1.33 -28.32
C ASN A 246 -9.04 -2.24 -28.75
N ASP A 247 -9.53 -2.05 -29.98
CA ASP A 247 -10.67 -2.81 -30.49
C ASP A 247 -10.28 -4.23 -30.94
N MET A 248 -8.97 -4.52 -31.12
CA MET A 248 -8.44 -5.80 -31.61
C MET A 248 -7.97 -6.71 -30.48
N SER A 249 -7.25 -6.17 -29.52
CA SER A 249 -6.73 -6.92 -28.36
C SER A 249 -7.30 -6.34 -27.08
N PHE A 250 -8.29 -7.03 -26.53
CA PHE A 250 -8.99 -6.59 -25.34
C PHE A 250 -8.27 -7.12 -24.10
N THR A 251 -7.43 -6.28 -23.52
CA THR A 251 -6.56 -6.59 -22.40
C THR A 251 -6.84 -5.68 -21.21
N ARG A 252 -6.27 -5.97 -20.07
CA ARG A 252 -6.38 -5.17 -18.84
C ARG A 252 -5.91 -3.73 -19.09
N GLY A 253 -6.60 -2.74 -18.54
CA GLY A 253 -6.31 -1.33 -18.76
C GLY A 253 -6.70 -0.84 -20.18
N SER A 254 -7.48 -1.62 -20.93
CA SER A 254 -7.99 -1.20 -22.23
C SER A 254 -9.51 -1.16 -22.29
N PHE A 255 -10.01 -0.41 -23.26
CA PHE A 255 -11.43 -0.40 -23.63
C PHE A 255 -11.61 -0.58 -25.14
N ARG A 256 -12.77 -1.07 -25.51
CA ARG A 256 -13.18 -1.18 -26.92
C ARG A 256 -14.61 -0.69 -27.11
N VAL A 257 -14.93 -0.30 -28.34
CA VAL A 257 -16.24 0.26 -28.69
C VAL A 257 -16.84 -0.53 -29.85
N ARG A 258 -18.08 -0.96 -29.70
CA ARG A 258 -18.84 -1.66 -30.73
C ARG A 258 -20.27 -1.11 -30.80
N GLY A 259 -20.52 -0.21 -31.76
CA GLY A 259 -21.81 0.47 -31.88
C GLY A 259 -22.09 1.32 -30.61
N ASP A 260 -23.19 1.05 -29.97
CA ASP A 260 -23.63 1.75 -28.74
C ASP A 260 -23.14 1.06 -27.46
N THR A 261 -22.17 0.14 -27.57
CA THR A 261 -21.61 -0.58 -26.45
C THR A 261 -20.15 -0.21 -26.25
N VAL A 262 -19.79 0.11 -25.01
CA VAL A 262 -18.42 0.31 -24.55
C VAL A 262 -18.07 -0.82 -23.59
N GLU A 263 -16.96 -1.52 -23.83
CA GLU A 263 -16.45 -2.57 -22.94
C GLU A 263 -15.06 -2.19 -22.44
N ILE A 264 -14.81 -2.41 -21.14
CA ILE A 264 -13.59 -2.01 -20.43
C ILE A 264 -13.11 -3.20 -19.61
N ILE A 265 -11.81 -3.51 -19.62
CA ILE A 265 -11.20 -4.36 -18.56
C ILE A 265 -10.47 -3.43 -17.59
N PRO A 266 -11.04 -3.19 -16.40
CA PRO A 266 -10.40 -2.35 -15.40
C PRO A 266 -9.02 -2.88 -15.00
N SER A 267 -8.12 -1.99 -14.59
CA SER A 267 -6.76 -2.36 -14.18
C SER A 267 -6.73 -3.19 -12.90
N TYR A 268 -7.78 -3.12 -12.09
CA TYR A 268 -7.92 -3.74 -10.76
C TYR A 268 -8.85 -4.98 -10.73
N GLU A 269 -9.54 -5.28 -11.84
CA GLU A 269 -10.54 -6.35 -11.92
C GLU A 269 -10.11 -7.48 -12.87
N GLU A 270 -10.65 -8.67 -12.64
CA GLU A 270 -10.55 -9.80 -13.57
C GLU A 270 -11.71 -9.82 -14.59
N LEU A 271 -12.82 -9.22 -14.20
CA LEU A 271 -14.01 -9.13 -15.05
C LEU A 271 -13.95 -7.89 -15.93
N ALA A 272 -14.54 -8.00 -17.11
CA ALA A 272 -14.80 -6.84 -17.96
C ALA A 272 -16.10 -6.16 -17.54
N VAL A 273 -16.19 -4.87 -17.78
CA VAL A 273 -17.41 -4.07 -17.64
C VAL A 273 -17.94 -3.77 -19.02
N ARG A 274 -19.25 -3.96 -19.23
CA ARG A 274 -19.97 -3.52 -20.42
C ARG A 274 -20.95 -2.44 -20.04
N ILE A 275 -20.96 -1.37 -20.82
CA ILE A 275 -21.85 -0.23 -20.74
C ILE A 275 -22.65 -0.20 -22.03
N GLU A 276 -23.96 -0.37 -21.94
CA GLU A 276 -24.87 -0.28 -23.07
C GLU A 276 -25.56 1.09 -23.05
N PHE A 277 -25.56 1.75 -24.21
CA PHE A 277 -26.15 3.08 -24.39
C PHE A 277 -27.38 3.04 -25.27
N PHE A 278 -28.37 3.84 -24.94
CA PHE A 278 -29.44 4.23 -25.83
C PHE A 278 -29.34 5.75 -26.09
N GLY A 279 -28.73 6.11 -27.23
CA GLY A 279 -28.30 7.50 -27.46
C GLY A 279 -27.17 7.89 -26.50
N ASP A 280 -27.42 8.89 -25.64
CA ASP A 280 -26.48 9.34 -24.59
C ASP A 280 -26.87 8.84 -23.18
N GLU A 281 -27.96 8.06 -23.08
CA GLU A 281 -28.40 7.48 -21.82
C GLU A 281 -27.75 6.09 -21.61
N ILE A 282 -27.29 5.82 -20.39
CA ILE A 282 -26.79 4.49 -19.97
C ILE A 282 -28.01 3.60 -19.73
N GLU A 283 -28.26 2.65 -20.65
CA GLU A 283 -29.39 1.71 -20.56
C GLU A 283 -29.11 0.57 -19.57
N ALA A 284 -27.87 0.05 -19.57
CA ALA A 284 -27.50 -1.07 -18.69
C ALA A 284 -25.99 -1.15 -18.45
N LEU A 285 -25.63 -1.72 -17.28
CA LEU A 285 -24.28 -1.96 -16.83
C LEU A 285 -24.10 -3.44 -16.46
N TYR A 286 -23.06 -4.09 -17.00
CA TYR A 286 -22.80 -5.51 -16.73
C TYR A 286 -21.37 -5.79 -16.38
N TYR A 287 -21.15 -6.80 -15.53
CA TYR A 287 -19.86 -7.47 -15.43
C TYR A 287 -19.86 -8.73 -16.30
N LEU A 288 -18.78 -8.91 -17.06
CA LEU A 288 -18.62 -9.97 -18.05
C LEU A 288 -17.35 -10.78 -17.78
N HIS A 289 -17.39 -12.02 -18.22
CA HIS A 289 -16.16 -12.80 -18.38
C HIS A 289 -15.39 -12.29 -19.63
N PRO A 290 -14.14 -11.80 -19.51
CA PRO A 290 -13.47 -11.05 -20.61
C PRO A 290 -13.21 -11.92 -21.87
N LEU A 291 -13.04 -13.24 -21.72
CA LEU A 291 -12.78 -14.15 -22.85
C LEU A 291 -14.05 -14.65 -23.53
N THR A 292 -15.07 -15.01 -22.75
CA THR A 292 -16.32 -15.58 -23.30
C THR A 292 -17.36 -14.54 -23.64
N GLY A 293 -17.30 -13.35 -23.00
CA GLY A 293 -18.33 -12.33 -23.07
C GLY A 293 -19.62 -12.68 -22.33
N GLU A 294 -19.60 -13.75 -21.52
CA GLU A 294 -20.73 -14.17 -20.69
C GLU A 294 -21.04 -13.13 -19.61
N VAL A 295 -22.31 -12.77 -19.49
CA VAL A 295 -22.78 -11.88 -18.43
C VAL A 295 -22.76 -12.59 -17.10
N ILE A 296 -21.96 -12.10 -16.17
CA ILE A 296 -21.87 -12.64 -14.80
C ILE A 296 -22.94 -11.99 -13.90
N ARG A 297 -23.09 -10.67 -14.01
CA ARG A 297 -24.10 -9.92 -13.24
C ARG A 297 -24.41 -8.58 -13.91
N GLN A 298 -25.62 -8.11 -13.68
CA GLN A 298 -26.04 -6.73 -13.97
C GLN A 298 -25.97 -5.90 -12.69
N VAL A 299 -25.64 -4.62 -12.83
CA VAL A 299 -25.56 -3.66 -11.72
C VAL A 299 -26.21 -2.35 -12.09
N ASP A 300 -26.71 -1.59 -11.10
CA ASP A 300 -27.34 -0.30 -11.30
C ASP A 300 -26.33 0.85 -11.32
N SER A 301 -25.16 0.64 -10.72
CA SER A 301 -24.08 1.61 -10.72
C SER A 301 -22.72 0.92 -10.58
N LEU A 302 -21.69 1.57 -11.09
CA LEU A 302 -20.29 1.15 -10.91
C LEU A 302 -19.37 2.36 -10.96
N ARG A 303 -18.15 2.18 -10.44
CA ARG A 303 -17.10 3.19 -10.48
C ARG A 303 -15.86 2.61 -11.17
N ILE A 304 -15.32 3.35 -12.13
CA ILE A 304 -14.09 2.99 -12.85
C ILE A 304 -12.97 3.86 -12.30
N PHE A 305 -11.99 3.23 -11.65
CA PHE A 305 -10.79 3.89 -11.17
C PHE A 305 -9.75 4.02 -12.28
N PRO A 306 -8.81 4.97 -12.20
CA PRO A 306 -7.74 5.14 -13.15
C PRO A 306 -6.89 3.89 -13.37
N ALA A 307 -6.33 3.74 -14.57
CA ALA A 307 -5.46 2.62 -14.92
C ALA A 307 -4.04 2.73 -14.31
N THR A 308 -3.69 3.85 -13.70
CA THR A 308 -2.42 4.07 -13.00
C THR A 308 -2.62 4.85 -11.72
N HIS A 309 -1.75 4.68 -10.73
CA HIS A 309 -1.80 5.44 -9.47
C HIS A 309 -1.34 6.90 -9.63
N TYR A 310 -0.49 7.20 -10.63
CA TYR A 310 0.00 8.54 -10.92
C TYR A 310 -0.86 9.21 -11.99
N VAL A 311 -1.99 9.76 -11.59
CA VAL A 311 -2.93 10.45 -12.48
C VAL A 311 -3.05 11.91 -12.11
N ALA A 312 -2.66 12.79 -13.02
CA ALA A 312 -2.85 14.23 -12.87
C ALA A 312 -3.83 14.74 -13.93
N GLY A 313 -4.71 15.66 -13.55
CA GLY A 313 -5.51 16.39 -14.51
C GLY A 313 -4.65 17.28 -15.43
N PRO A 314 -5.16 17.70 -16.60
CA PRO A 314 -4.41 18.54 -17.55
C PRO A 314 -3.84 19.81 -16.93
N GLU A 315 -4.59 20.49 -16.07
CA GLU A 315 -4.15 21.70 -15.39
C GLU A 315 -3.02 21.40 -14.39
N ARG A 316 -3.16 20.34 -13.58
CA ARG A 316 -2.12 19.93 -12.62
C ARG A 316 -0.85 19.48 -13.36
N MET A 317 -1.00 18.75 -14.48
CA MET A 317 0.14 18.37 -15.30
C MET A 317 0.84 19.59 -15.90
N ALA A 318 0.10 20.60 -16.37
CA ALA A 318 0.70 21.83 -16.85
C ALA A 318 1.48 22.59 -15.79
N HIS A 319 0.94 22.68 -14.56
CA HIS A 319 1.66 23.26 -13.42
C HIS A 319 2.91 22.44 -13.04
N ALA A 320 2.79 21.12 -13.02
CA ALA A 320 3.93 20.25 -12.74
C ALA A 320 5.06 20.45 -13.74
N VAL A 321 4.72 20.49 -15.04
CA VAL A 321 5.69 20.73 -16.13
C VAL A 321 6.38 22.08 -15.97
N SER A 322 5.62 23.15 -15.65
CA SER A 322 6.20 24.47 -15.40
C SER A 322 7.20 24.45 -14.23
N ALA A 323 6.82 23.80 -13.13
CA ALA A 323 7.68 23.68 -11.95
C ALA A 323 8.95 22.82 -12.22
N ILE A 324 8.82 21.79 -13.06
CA ILE A 324 9.96 20.96 -13.51
C ILE A 324 10.91 21.81 -14.38
N GLU A 325 10.39 22.65 -15.28
CA GLU A 325 11.20 23.56 -16.13
C GLU A 325 11.96 24.59 -15.27
N GLU A 326 11.33 25.14 -14.25
CA GLU A 326 11.95 26.05 -13.29
C GLU A 326 13.10 25.36 -12.54
N GLU A 327 12.84 24.18 -11.93
CA GLU A 327 13.86 23.41 -11.22
C GLU A 327 15.03 23.01 -12.16
N LEU A 328 14.69 22.64 -13.40
CA LEU A 328 15.71 22.31 -14.42
C LEU A 328 16.62 23.51 -14.69
N ALA A 329 16.03 24.69 -14.91
CA ALA A 329 16.80 25.92 -15.19
C ALA A 329 17.74 26.27 -14.03
N GLU A 330 17.26 26.21 -12.79
CA GLU A 330 18.05 26.44 -11.58
C GLU A 330 19.20 25.44 -11.45
N ARG A 331 18.91 24.15 -11.63
CA ARG A 331 19.92 23.08 -11.49
C ARG A 331 20.97 23.13 -12.60
N LEU A 332 20.58 23.49 -13.83
CA LEU A 332 21.53 23.68 -14.94
C LEU A 332 22.50 24.84 -14.64
N ALA A 333 21.97 25.99 -14.19
CA ALA A 333 22.81 27.13 -13.81
C ALA A 333 23.81 26.78 -12.70
N GLU A 334 23.38 25.99 -11.71
CA GLU A 334 24.25 25.51 -10.63
C GLU A 334 25.38 24.61 -11.18
N LEU A 335 25.04 23.57 -11.98
CA LEU A 335 26.01 22.63 -12.57
C LEU A 335 27.00 23.35 -13.49
N GLU A 336 26.54 24.28 -14.31
CA GLU A 336 27.39 25.08 -15.20
C GLU A 336 28.35 25.98 -14.41
N SER A 337 27.87 26.59 -13.31
CA SER A 337 28.71 27.40 -12.42
C SER A 337 29.82 26.60 -11.74
N GLN A 338 29.58 25.31 -11.51
CA GLN A 338 30.55 24.36 -10.96
C GLN A 338 31.47 23.74 -12.03
N GLY A 339 31.28 24.07 -13.32
CA GLY A 339 32.02 23.49 -14.43
C GLY A 339 31.62 22.06 -14.80
N LYS A 340 30.51 21.56 -14.26
CA LYS A 340 29.95 20.23 -14.52
C LYS A 340 29.10 20.23 -15.81
N LEU A 341 29.77 20.50 -16.96
CA LEU A 341 29.08 20.69 -18.25
C LEU A 341 28.44 19.40 -18.80
N LEU A 342 29.08 18.25 -18.54
CA LEU A 342 28.57 16.95 -18.99
C LEU A 342 27.30 16.58 -18.24
N GLU A 343 27.30 16.78 -16.92
CA GLU A 343 26.15 16.57 -16.06
C GLU A 343 24.98 17.48 -16.43
N ALA A 344 25.28 18.75 -16.71
CA ALA A 344 24.27 19.72 -17.16
C ALA A 344 23.66 19.28 -18.51
N GLN A 345 24.46 18.79 -19.45
CA GLN A 345 23.96 18.34 -20.75
C GLN A 345 23.09 17.07 -20.61
N ARG A 346 23.52 16.09 -19.81
CA ARG A 346 22.74 14.86 -19.53
C ARG A 346 21.36 15.21 -18.95
N LEU A 347 21.36 16.05 -17.92
CA LEU A 347 20.14 16.46 -17.24
C LEU A 347 19.20 17.19 -18.19
N ARG A 348 19.71 18.14 -18.98
CA ARG A 348 18.92 18.89 -19.96
C ARG A 348 18.25 17.98 -20.99
N MET A 349 19.02 17.06 -21.58
CA MET A 349 18.50 16.15 -22.60
C MET A 349 17.40 15.23 -22.03
N ARG A 350 17.65 14.63 -20.88
CA ARG A 350 16.71 13.70 -20.27
C ARG A 350 15.43 14.39 -19.82
N THR A 351 15.56 15.49 -19.11
CA THR A 351 14.38 16.18 -18.54
C THR A 351 13.53 16.80 -19.65
N ASN A 352 14.12 17.39 -20.70
CA ASN A 352 13.35 17.92 -21.82
C ASN A 352 12.57 16.82 -22.57
N TYR A 353 13.16 15.65 -22.76
CA TYR A 353 12.47 14.50 -23.34
C TYR A 353 11.28 14.06 -22.47
N ASP A 354 11.48 13.94 -21.16
CA ASP A 354 10.43 13.54 -20.21
C ASP A 354 9.29 14.59 -20.19
N ILE A 355 9.62 15.90 -20.24
CA ILE A 355 8.65 17.00 -20.36
C ILE A 355 7.82 16.90 -21.63
N GLU A 356 8.47 16.64 -22.77
CA GLU A 356 7.76 16.50 -24.05
C GLU A 356 6.76 15.33 -24.01
N MET A 357 7.17 14.18 -23.45
CA MET A 357 6.30 13.03 -23.27
C MET A 357 5.11 13.36 -22.34
N MET A 358 5.35 14.05 -21.22
CA MET A 358 4.28 14.47 -20.32
C MET A 358 3.28 15.43 -20.98
N ARG A 359 3.76 16.33 -21.87
CA ARG A 359 2.88 17.25 -22.63
C ARG A 359 2.05 16.55 -23.70
N GLN A 360 2.62 15.56 -24.39
CA GLN A 360 1.97 14.90 -25.53
C GLN A 360 1.07 13.75 -25.11
N VAL A 361 1.49 12.96 -24.13
CA VAL A 361 0.86 11.70 -23.75
C VAL A 361 0.30 11.73 -22.31
N GLY A 362 0.68 12.75 -21.51
CA GLY A 362 0.33 12.82 -20.10
C GLY A 362 1.14 11.90 -19.20
N PHE A 363 2.18 11.24 -19.75
CA PHE A 363 3.00 10.26 -19.04
C PHE A 363 4.42 10.21 -19.61
N CYS A 364 5.42 9.84 -18.78
CA CYS A 364 6.76 9.50 -19.22
C CYS A 364 7.31 8.30 -18.43
N SER A 365 8.31 7.62 -18.99
CA SER A 365 9.01 6.54 -18.27
C SER A 365 9.77 7.11 -17.07
N GLY A 366 9.45 6.61 -15.86
CA GLY A 366 10.01 7.12 -14.62
C GLY A 366 9.31 8.38 -14.10
N ILE A 367 8.04 8.57 -14.45
CA ILE A 367 7.20 9.70 -14.01
C ILE A 367 7.20 9.87 -12.48
N GLU A 368 7.42 8.79 -11.75
CA GLU A 368 7.55 8.79 -10.29
C GLU A 368 8.68 9.71 -9.77
N ASN A 369 9.72 9.96 -10.59
CA ASN A 369 10.79 10.88 -10.22
C ASN A 369 10.34 12.36 -10.19
N TYR A 370 9.21 12.64 -10.79
CA TYR A 370 8.57 13.97 -10.83
C TYR A 370 7.36 14.07 -9.89
N SER A 371 7.12 13.04 -9.07
CA SER A 371 5.93 12.94 -8.20
C SER A 371 5.76 14.16 -7.29
N ARG A 372 6.84 14.76 -6.79
CA ARG A 372 6.78 15.99 -5.99
C ARG A 372 6.04 17.11 -6.71
N HIS A 373 6.36 17.36 -7.98
CA HIS A 373 5.74 18.40 -8.79
C HIS A 373 4.30 18.02 -9.19
N ILE A 374 4.09 16.74 -9.54
CA ILE A 374 2.76 16.23 -9.91
C ILE A 374 1.78 16.33 -8.74
N ASP A 375 2.23 16.02 -7.53
CA ASP A 375 1.43 16.11 -6.30
C ASP A 375 1.33 17.55 -5.76
N GLY A 376 2.17 18.47 -6.24
CA GLY A 376 2.26 19.85 -5.73
C GLY A 376 2.87 19.94 -4.33
N ARG A 377 3.70 18.97 -3.94
CA ARG A 377 4.34 18.93 -2.62
C ARG A 377 5.54 19.86 -2.52
N GLY A 378 5.78 20.38 -1.32
CA GLY A 378 7.00 21.13 -1.00
C GLY A 378 8.26 20.24 -1.02
N PRO A 379 9.46 20.83 -1.17
CA PRO A 379 10.72 20.08 -1.08
C PRO A 379 10.87 19.34 0.24
N GLY A 380 11.36 18.08 0.20
CA GLY A 380 11.60 17.24 1.37
C GLY A 380 10.35 16.59 1.96
N THR A 381 9.15 16.94 1.52
CA THR A 381 7.92 16.32 2.03
C THR A 381 7.76 14.89 1.52
N PRO A 382 7.31 13.94 2.38
CA PRO A 382 7.13 12.56 1.98
C PRO A 382 6.02 12.38 0.95
N PRO A 383 6.09 11.35 0.08
CA PRO A 383 5.00 11.02 -0.83
C PRO A 383 3.80 10.43 -0.10
N ALA A 384 2.63 10.45 -0.73
CA ALA A 384 1.53 9.60 -0.32
C ALA A 384 1.90 8.13 -0.54
N THR A 385 1.43 7.26 0.33
CA THR A 385 1.72 5.82 0.35
C THR A 385 0.43 5.02 0.50
N LEU A 386 0.50 3.71 0.57
CA LEU A 386 -0.69 2.89 0.84
C LEU A 386 -1.39 3.25 2.16
N LEU A 387 -0.61 3.68 3.17
CA LEU A 387 -1.18 4.09 4.47
C LEU A 387 -2.16 5.26 4.34
N ASP A 388 -1.92 6.15 3.38
CA ASP A 388 -2.76 7.33 3.15
C ASP A 388 -4.12 6.98 2.49
N TYR A 389 -4.27 5.74 1.96
CA TYR A 389 -5.54 5.22 1.42
C TYR A 389 -6.46 4.65 2.49
N PHE A 390 -5.94 4.33 3.67
CA PHE A 390 -6.72 3.84 4.79
C PHE A 390 -7.52 4.96 5.47
N PRO A 391 -8.68 4.64 6.07
CA PRO A 391 -9.35 5.58 6.98
C PRO A 391 -8.52 5.72 8.27
N GLU A 392 -8.73 6.82 8.99
CA GLU A 392 -7.94 7.14 10.21
C GLU A 392 -7.98 6.06 11.30
N ASP A 393 -9.10 5.34 11.38
CA ASP A 393 -9.36 4.32 12.39
C ASP A 393 -8.86 2.91 12.03
N PHE A 394 -8.02 2.77 11.00
CA PHE A 394 -7.52 1.45 10.62
C PHE A 394 -6.64 0.81 11.70
N LEU A 395 -6.63 -0.52 11.73
CA LEU A 395 -5.74 -1.30 12.57
C LEU A 395 -4.48 -1.68 11.76
N LEU A 396 -3.31 -1.49 12.37
CA LEU A 396 -2.07 -2.03 11.83
C LEU A 396 -1.69 -3.33 12.57
N VAL A 397 -1.37 -4.36 11.81
CA VAL A 397 -0.79 -5.62 12.33
C VAL A 397 0.56 -5.82 11.66
N ILE A 398 1.63 -5.95 12.44
CA ILE A 398 2.99 -6.19 11.92
C ILE A 398 3.38 -7.63 12.25
N ASP A 399 3.35 -8.49 11.23
CA ASP A 399 3.78 -9.89 11.37
C ASP A 399 5.31 -9.99 11.35
N GLU A 400 5.83 -10.94 12.16
CA GLU A 400 7.26 -11.12 12.41
C GLU A 400 7.96 -9.76 12.65
N SER A 401 7.41 -8.98 13.59
CA SER A 401 7.75 -7.57 13.81
C SER A 401 9.25 -7.36 14.07
N HIS A 402 9.92 -8.32 14.72
CA HIS A 402 11.36 -8.31 14.95
C HIS A 402 12.21 -8.24 13.67
N VAL A 403 11.63 -8.61 12.51
CA VAL A 403 12.24 -8.47 11.18
C VAL A 403 11.66 -7.27 10.44
N THR A 404 10.33 -7.11 10.47
CA THR A 404 9.61 -6.11 9.67
C THR A 404 9.89 -4.68 10.13
N VAL A 405 9.94 -4.43 11.43
CA VAL A 405 10.24 -3.08 11.99
C VAL A 405 11.63 -2.58 11.57
N PRO A 406 12.73 -3.34 11.74
CA PRO A 406 14.04 -2.91 11.24
C PRO A 406 14.09 -2.70 9.72
N GLN A 407 13.33 -3.48 8.93
CA GLN A 407 13.24 -3.26 7.49
C GLN A 407 12.64 -1.91 7.15
N ILE A 408 11.53 -1.53 7.80
CA ILE A 408 10.91 -0.22 7.58
C ILE A 408 11.93 0.89 7.82
N GLY A 409 12.65 0.85 8.95
CA GLY A 409 13.67 1.85 9.29
C GLY A 409 14.85 1.91 8.31
N GLY A 410 15.22 0.77 7.71
CA GLY A 410 16.38 0.68 6.80
C GLY A 410 16.12 1.07 5.34
N MET A 411 14.86 1.13 4.89
CA MET A 411 14.53 1.35 3.48
C MET A 411 14.93 2.74 2.97
N TYR A 412 14.76 3.77 3.77
CA TYR A 412 15.03 5.15 3.38
C TYR A 412 16.49 5.40 3.02
N GLU A 413 17.44 4.98 3.87
CA GLU A 413 18.86 5.28 3.69
C GLU A 413 19.44 4.63 2.42
N GLY A 414 19.00 3.41 2.09
CA GLY A 414 19.40 2.72 0.88
C GLY A 414 18.93 3.43 -0.39
N ASP A 415 17.69 3.91 -0.42
CA ASP A 415 17.11 4.59 -1.58
C ASP A 415 17.72 5.99 -1.77
N ILE A 416 17.79 6.80 -0.71
CA ILE A 416 18.25 8.19 -0.79
C ILE A 416 19.74 8.28 -1.17
N SER A 417 20.59 7.37 -0.67
CA SER A 417 22.02 7.32 -1.01
C SER A 417 22.22 7.12 -2.52
N ARG A 418 21.48 6.20 -3.12
CA ARG A 418 21.49 5.91 -4.55
C ARG A 418 21.03 7.13 -5.37
N LYS A 419 19.92 7.76 -4.97
CA LYS A 419 19.34 8.92 -5.67
C LYS A 419 20.21 10.17 -5.59
N ARG A 420 20.87 10.42 -4.46
CA ARG A 420 21.84 11.52 -4.34
C ARG A 420 22.94 11.42 -5.40
N ASN A 421 23.47 10.23 -5.65
CA ASN A 421 24.46 10.04 -6.73
C ASN A 421 23.88 10.38 -8.11
N LEU A 422 22.65 9.93 -8.42
CA LEU A 422 22.01 10.24 -9.69
C LEU A 422 21.78 11.74 -9.89
N VAL A 423 21.41 12.46 -8.82
CA VAL A 423 21.23 13.91 -8.84
C VAL A 423 22.57 14.65 -8.97
N GLU A 424 23.60 14.22 -8.23
CA GLU A 424 24.92 14.85 -8.26
C GLU A 424 25.55 14.79 -9.64
N TYR A 425 25.39 13.64 -10.34
CA TYR A 425 25.98 13.40 -11.65
C TYR A 425 25.05 13.70 -12.84
N GLY A 426 23.97 14.43 -12.61
CA GLY A 426 23.11 14.99 -13.67
C GLY A 426 22.20 13.97 -14.37
N PHE A 427 21.90 12.83 -13.74
CA PHE A 427 20.93 11.86 -14.29
C PHE A 427 19.49 12.15 -13.89
N ARG A 428 19.28 12.82 -12.74
CA ARG A 428 17.96 13.17 -12.21
C ARG A 428 17.97 14.58 -11.60
N LEU A 429 16.78 15.19 -11.56
CA LEU A 429 16.55 16.45 -10.84
C LEU A 429 16.61 16.22 -9.31
N PRO A 430 16.93 17.24 -8.50
CA PRO A 430 16.88 17.15 -7.04
C PRO A 430 15.55 16.62 -6.49
N SER A 431 14.43 16.98 -7.10
CA SER A 431 13.08 16.53 -6.73
C SER A 431 12.90 15.01 -6.80
N ALA A 432 13.71 14.28 -7.55
CA ALA A 432 13.68 12.82 -7.58
C ALA A 432 14.00 12.19 -6.22
N CYS A 433 14.71 12.92 -5.34
CA CYS A 433 14.98 12.49 -3.96
C CYS A 433 13.71 12.47 -3.10
N ASP A 434 12.66 13.19 -3.47
CA ASP A 434 11.40 13.26 -2.73
C ASP A 434 10.40 12.14 -3.12
N ASN A 435 10.71 11.37 -4.16
CA ASN A 435 10.06 10.09 -4.43
C ASN A 435 10.81 8.97 -3.69
N ARG A 436 10.51 8.73 -2.46
CA ARG A 436 11.24 7.88 -1.54
C ARG A 436 10.32 7.11 -0.61
N PRO A 437 10.78 6.01 0.01
CA PRO A 437 10.02 5.41 1.10
C PRO A 437 9.96 6.37 2.29
N LEU A 438 8.99 6.15 3.16
CA LEU A 438 8.87 6.87 4.42
C LEU A 438 10.10 6.61 5.29
N THR A 439 10.50 7.61 6.07
CA THR A 439 11.37 7.39 7.24
C THR A 439 10.58 6.67 8.32
N TRP A 440 11.27 6.17 9.35
CA TRP A 440 10.59 5.54 10.48
C TRP A 440 9.65 6.52 11.20
N GLU A 441 10.07 7.76 11.41
CA GLU A 441 9.29 8.81 12.05
C GLU A 441 8.02 9.12 11.23
N GLU A 442 8.16 9.29 9.92
CA GLU A 442 7.04 9.54 9.02
C GLU A 442 6.05 8.36 8.95
N PHE A 443 6.56 7.15 9.07
CA PHE A 443 5.72 5.94 9.18
C PHE A 443 4.98 5.94 10.51
N ALA A 444 5.68 6.18 11.63
CA ALA A 444 5.11 6.20 12.96
C ALA A 444 4.03 7.29 13.14
N ASP A 445 4.18 8.42 12.45
CA ASP A 445 3.19 9.50 12.45
C ASP A 445 1.90 9.14 11.68
N ARG A 446 1.97 8.20 10.72
CA ARG A 446 0.83 7.78 9.90
C ARG A 446 0.05 6.61 10.46
N ILE A 447 0.63 5.86 11.40
CA ILE A 447 -0.02 4.70 12.00
C ILE A 447 -0.74 5.07 13.29
N GLY A 448 -1.88 4.42 13.50
CA GLY A 448 -2.63 4.47 14.76
C GLY A 448 -2.28 3.29 15.66
N GLN A 449 -3.33 2.57 16.08
CA GLN A 449 -3.18 1.39 16.94
C GLN A 449 -2.53 0.23 16.18
N THR A 450 -1.51 -0.37 16.79
CA THR A 450 -0.66 -1.37 16.17
C THR A 450 -0.53 -2.63 17.03
N VAL A 451 -0.71 -3.78 16.39
CA VAL A 451 -0.45 -5.09 16.99
C VAL A 451 0.82 -5.68 16.38
N TYR A 452 1.82 -5.91 17.19
CA TYR A 452 3.08 -6.55 16.80
C TYR A 452 2.99 -8.04 17.06
N LEU A 453 3.17 -8.87 16.05
CA LEU A 453 3.18 -10.32 16.15
C LEU A 453 4.63 -10.81 16.09
N SER A 454 5.10 -11.49 17.11
CA SER A 454 6.45 -12.07 17.12
C SER A 454 6.55 -13.25 18.08
N ALA A 455 7.41 -14.22 17.72
CA ALA A 455 7.86 -15.24 18.66
C ALA A 455 9.05 -14.74 19.52
N THR A 456 9.78 -13.76 19.01
CA THR A 456 11.00 -13.19 19.61
C THR A 456 11.03 -11.68 19.37
N PRO A 457 10.31 -10.88 20.20
CA PRO A 457 10.25 -9.43 20.02
C PRO A 457 11.62 -8.80 19.96
N GLY A 458 11.77 -7.82 19.08
CA GLY A 458 13.00 -7.04 18.94
C GLY A 458 13.11 -5.91 19.98
N PRO A 459 14.22 -5.17 19.94
CA PRO A 459 14.44 -4.05 20.88
C PRO A 459 13.36 -2.96 20.80
N TYR A 460 12.79 -2.74 19.62
CA TYR A 460 11.75 -1.73 19.45
C TYR A 460 10.49 -2.11 20.24
N GLU A 461 9.95 -3.32 20.00
CA GLU A 461 8.72 -3.80 20.67
C GLU A 461 8.90 -3.81 22.18
N LEU A 462 10.07 -4.26 22.67
CA LEU A 462 10.40 -4.25 24.08
C LEU A 462 10.43 -2.82 24.63
N SER A 463 10.99 -1.86 23.89
CA SER A 463 11.03 -0.46 24.33
C SER A 463 9.63 0.15 24.44
N GLN A 464 8.69 -0.25 23.56
CA GLN A 464 7.31 0.23 23.60
C GLN A 464 6.51 -0.39 24.77
N THR A 465 6.93 -1.54 25.26
CA THR A 465 6.22 -2.29 26.30
C THR A 465 6.85 -2.18 27.70
N GLY A 466 7.88 -1.37 27.84
CA GLY A 466 8.54 -1.12 29.12
C GLY A 466 9.59 -2.19 29.54
N GLY A 467 10.04 -3.01 28.56
CA GLY A 467 11.15 -3.98 28.74
C GLY A 467 10.70 -5.40 28.91
#